data_72c5e483f98b4d763663b9f0c1e053e8
#
_entry.id   72c5e483f98b4d763663b9f0c1e053e8
#
_cell.length_a   1.000
_cell.length_b   1.000
_cell.length_c   1.000
_cell.angle_alpha   90.00
_cell.angle_beta   90.00
_cell.angle_gamma   90.00
#
_symmetry.space_group_name_H-M   'P 1'
#
loop_
_entity.id
_entity.type
_entity.pdbx_description
1 polymer ?
#
loop_
_entity_poly.entity_id
_entity_poly.type
_entity_poly.pdbx_seq_one_letter_code
_entity_poly.pdbx_strand_id
1 'polypeptide(L)'
;MQNQQRPLYVRDILSILENFAPLSLQESYDNAGLICGNPEAEIHSVLLSTDITEEVINEAVQGGHDLLISHHPLTIQGLKNLRPDSYVKRCLIKAIRHNLNIYSAHTNLDAVLHGVSGRMADKLGLQNRKILQPGGKLFSLCFYTPVSKAEEVRQAVLGVGGGHIGNYSHCSFNQKGEGTFHAEAGSHPYVGVIGTLHREEEIKTEITVPEYLLSKSIETLLKVHPYEEPVWNIVNLDNTNPVTGFGIIGELAEPADSLT
;
A
#
# COMPACT_ATOMS: atom_id res chain seq x y z
N MET A 1 10.79 32.83 16.51
CA MET A 1 9.58 32.14 16.08
C MET A 1 9.79 30.66 16.38
N GLN A 2 9.15 30.15 17.44
CA GLN A 2 9.18 28.74 17.77
C GLN A 2 8.43 28.00 16.66
N ASN A 3 9.12 27.11 15.97
CA ASN A 3 8.52 26.17 15.04
C ASN A 3 7.59 25.28 15.88
N GLN A 4 6.32 25.57 15.95
CA GLN A 4 5.33 24.64 16.51
C GLN A 4 5.25 23.47 15.54
N GLN A 5 6.02 22.42 15.80
CA GLN A 5 5.88 21.16 15.11
C GLN A 5 4.46 20.65 15.36
N ARG A 6 3.76 20.33 14.29
CA ARG A 6 2.43 19.68 14.35
C ARG A 6 2.56 18.41 15.20
N PRO A 7 1.60 18.12 16.12
CA PRO A 7 1.58 16.85 16.82
C PRO A 7 1.59 15.67 15.86
N LEU A 8 2.35 14.63 16.19
CA LEU A 8 2.45 13.39 15.43
C LEU A 8 1.46 12.38 16.00
N TYR A 9 0.70 11.72 15.15
CA TYR A 9 -0.30 10.73 15.52
C TYR A 9 0.07 9.33 15.05
N VAL A 10 -0.53 8.30 15.66
CA VAL A 10 -0.35 6.89 15.25
C VAL A 10 -0.56 6.74 13.75
N ARG A 11 -1.67 7.26 13.20
CA ARG A 11 -1.97 7.22 11.76
C ARG A 11 -0.86 7.79 10.87
N ASP A 12 -0.11 8.79 11.34
CA ASP A 12 0.97 9.39 10.54
C ASP A 12 2.12 8.38 10.34
N ILE A 13 2.48 7.65 11.42
CA ILE A 13 3.47 6.57 11.36
C ILE A 13 2.97 5.40 10.51
N LEU A 14 1.71 4.98 10.73
CA LEU A 14 1.09 3.90 9.95
C LEU A 14 1.11 4.23 8.46
N SER A 15 0.74 5.45 8.10
CA SER A 15 0.76 5.90 6.70
C SER A 15 2.15 5.77 6.06
N ILE A 16 3.22 6.10 6.79
CA ILE A 16 4.60 5.94 6.31
C ILE A 16 4.93 4.46 6.09
N LEU A 17 4.62 3.61 7.08
CA LEU A 17 4.90 2.17 7.02
C LEU A 17 4.10 1.49 5.89
N GLU A 18 2.83 1.82 5.76
CA GLU A 18 1.93 1.23 4.76
C GLU A 18 2.16 1.77 3.34
N ASN A 19 2.69 2.98 3.18
CA ASN A 19 3.19 3.45 1.90
C ASN A 19 4.47 2.73 1.47
N PHE A 20 5.32 2.34 2.44
CA PHE A 20 6.55 1.57 2.18
C PHE A 20 6.25 0.09 1.93
N ALA A 21 5.39 -0.52 2.75
CA ALA A 21 4.99 -1.92 2.71
C ALA A 21 3.46 -2.03 2.85
N PRO A 22 2.69 -1.88 1.76
CA PRO A 22 1.23 -1.91 1.79
C PRO A 22 0.67 -3.19 2.42
N LEU A 23 -0.34 -3.05 3.29
CA LEU A 23 -0.97 -4.20 3.96
C LEU A 23 -1.59 -5.20 2.98
N SER A 24 -1.99 -4.77 1.79
CA SER A 24 -2.49 -5.66 0.74
C SER A 24 -1.45 -6.61 0.15
N LEU A 25 -0.15 -6.43 0.50
CA LEU A 25 0.93 -7.36 0.15
C LEU A 25 1.12 -8.48 1.18
N GLN A 26 0.41 -8.45 2.31
CA GLN A 26 0.51 -9.51 3.30
C GLN A 26 -0.09 -10.84 2.77
N GLU A 27 0.44 -11.95 3.26
CA GLU A 27 -0.11 -13.27 2.98
C GLU A 27 -1.55 -13.40 3.51
N SER A 28 -2.36 -14.21 2.85
CA SER A 28 -3.80 -14.35 3.17
C SER A 28 -4.10 -14.86 4.58
N TYR A 29 -3.15 -15.52 5.23
CA TYR A 29 -3.25 -16.00 6.60
C TYR A 29 -2.76 -15.00 7.64
N ASP A 30 -2.12 -13.91 7.21
CA ASP A 30 -1.42 -12.97 8.07
C ASP A 30 -2.36 -11.97 8.76
N ASN A 31 -1.82 -11.26 9.76
CA ASN A 31 -2.50 -10.22 10.52
C ASN A 31 -1.55 -9.04 10.78
N ALA A 32 -0.94 -8.52 9.70
CA ALA A 32 -0.16 -7.28 9.76
C ALA A 32 -1.06 -6.06 9.91
N GLY A 33 -0.51 -4.95 10.41
CA GLY A 33 -1.22 -3.69 10.61
C GLY A 33 -1.37 -3.32 12.08
N LEU A 34 -2.32 -2.41 12.38
CA LEU A 34 -2.62 -1.99 13.75
C LEU A 34 -3.40 -3.09 14.48
N ILE A 35 -2.70 -3.80 15.37
CA ILE A 35 -3.26 -4.92 16.14
C ILE A 35 -4.13 -4.42 17.30
N CYS A 36 -3.70 -3.34 17.95
CA CYS A 36 -4.37 -2.76 19.11
C CYS A 36 -4.03 -1.27 19.20
N GLY A 37 -5.01 -0.43 19.51
CA GLY A 37 -4.79 0.99 19.75
C GLY A 37 -5.75 1.92 19.02
N ASN A 38 -5.39 3.20 19.02
CA ASN A 38 -6.18 4.28 18.42
C ASN A 38 -5.32 5.04 17.38
N PRO A 39 -5.70 5.03 16.09
CA PRO A 39 -5.00 5.81 15.07
C PRO A 39 -4.86 7.30 15.35
N GLU A 40 -5.80 7.87 16.14
CA GLU A 40 -5.82 9.28 16.50
C GLU A 40 -5.05 9.60 17.78
N ALA A 41 -4.37 8.61 18.39
CA ALA A 41 -3.52 8.85 19.55
C ALA A 41 -2.26 9.62 19.15
N GLU A 42 -1.87 10.60 19.96
CA GLU A 42 -0.61 11.34 19.81
C GLU A 42 0.58 10.43 20.17
N ILE A 43 1.69 10.59 19.45
CA ILE A 43 2.92 9.79 19.62
C ILE A 43 4.08 10.71 19.97
N HIS A 44 4.85 10.32 21.00
CA HIS A 44 6.11 10.95 21.40
C HIS A 44 7.26 9.92 21.32
N SER A 45 6.97 8.65 21.52
CA SER A 45 7.97 7.60 21.63
C SER A 45 7.51 6.28 21.02
N VAL A 46 8.43 5.59 20.34
CA VAL A 46 8.19 4.30 19.66
C VAL A 46 9.23 3.29 20.14
N LEU A 47 8.78 2.09 20.49
CA LEU A 47 9.63 0.92 20.72
C LEU A 47 9.59 0.01 19.49
N LEU A 48 10.73 -0.49 19.04
CA LEU A 48 10.86 -1.47 17.97
C LEU A 48 11.26 -2.82 18.53
N SER A 49 10.61 -3.89 18.11
CA SER A 49 10.95 -5.26 18.48
C SER A 49 10.69 -6.22 17.33
N THR A 50 11.36 -7.36 17.31
CA THR A 50 11.03 -8.46 16.38
C THR A 50 9.76 -9.17 16.84
N ASP A 51 9.69 -9.51 18.11
CA ASP A 51 8.59 -10.26 18.72
C ASP A 51 7.87 -9.42 19.78
N ILE A 52 6.62 -9.78 20.06
CA ILE A 52 5.84 -9.19 21.15
C ILE A 52 5.71 -10.23 22.26
N THR A 53 6.47 -10.03 23.34
CA THR A 53 6.39 -10.84 24.57
C THR A 53 5.85 -10.01 25.72
N GLU A 54 5.56 -10.66 26.86
CA GLU A 54 5.15 -9.95 28.07
C GLU A 54 6.25 -9.00 28.58
N GLU A 55 7.52 -9.37 28.40
CA GLU A 55 8.69 -8.54 28.74
C GLU A 55 8.77 -7.31 27.86
N VAL A 56 8.59 -7.44 26.54
CA VAL A 56 8.58 -6.31 25.59
C VAL A 56 7.43 -5.36 25.88
N ILE A 57 6.23 -5.88 26.21
CA ILE A 57 5.11 -5.03 26.63
C ILE A 57 5.43 -4.33 27.96
N ASN A 58 6.12 -5.00 28.90
CA ASN A 58 6.54 -4.37 30.14
C ASN A 58 7.54 -3.25 29.91
N GLU A 59 8.53 -3.47 29.03
CA GLU A 59 9.51 -2.48 28.63
C GLU A 59 8.84 -1.26 27.99
N ALA A 60 7.92 -1.49 27.04
CA ALA A 60 7.19 -0.42 26.38
C ALA A 60 6.41 0.46 27.38
N VAL A 61 5.70 -0.19 28.33
CA VAL A 61 4.91 0.50 29.36
C VAL A 61 5.81 1.26 30.35
N GLN A 62 6.89 0.63 30.84
CA GLN A 62 7.82 1.25 31.79
C GLN A 62 8.63 2.38 31.16
N GLY A 63 8.98 2.24 29.87
CA GLY A 63 9.65 3.28 29.08
C GLY A 63 8.75 4.43 28.67
N GLY A 64 7.42 4.34 28.89
CA GLY A 64 6.47 5.36 28.50
C GLY A 64 6.31 5.48 26.98
N HIS A 65 6.45 4.38 26.26
CA HIS A 65 6.28 4.37 24.80
C HIS A 65 4.81 4.36 24.43
N ASP A 66 4.46 5.14 23.40
CA ASP A 66 3.09 5.29 22.90
C ASP A 66 2.74 4.23 21.83
N LEU A 67 3.76 3.76 21.10
CA LEU A 67 3.63 2.78 20.02
C LEU A 67 4.73 1.72 20.11
N LEU A 68 4.32 0.47 20.03
CA LEU A 68 5.20 -0.68 19.80
C LEU A 68 5.03 -1.13 18.34
N ILE A 69 6.12 -1.14 17.58
CA ILE A 69 6.16 -1.69 16.23
C ILE A 69 6.93 -3.00 16.28
N SER A 70 6.32 -4.08 15.83
CA SER A 70 6.96 -5.40 15.73
C SER A 70 7.02 -5.90 14.31
N HIS A 71 7.90 -6.89 14.07
CA HIS A 71 7.85 -7.68 12.85
C HIS A 71 6.76 -8.75 12.99
N HIS A 72 6.91 -9.67 13.93
CA HIS A 72 5.90 -10.71 14.13
C HIS A 72 4.65 -10.15 14.82
N PRO A 73 3.44 -10.44 14.29
CA PRO A 73 2.21 -10.01 14.92
C PRO A 73 1.95 -10.79 16.21
N LEU A 74 1.41 -10.12 17.21
CA LEU A 74 1.06 -10.74 18.49
C LEU A 74 0.10 -11.92 18.34
N THR A 75 -0.76 -11.87 17.34
CA THR A 75 -1.70 -12.93 16.99
C THR A 75 -1.99 -12.92 15.50
N ILE A 76 -2.05 -14.11 14.91
CA ILE A 76 -2.49 -14.32 13.52
C ILE A 76 -3.99 -14.61 13.48
N GLN A 77 -4.53 -15.24 14.51
CA GLN A 77 -5.93 -15.63 14.59
C GLN A 77 -6.76 -14.64 15.41
N GLY A 78 -8.00 -14.41 14.97
CA GLY A 78 -8.97 -13.62 15.72
C GLY A 78 -9.24 -14.20 17.12
N LEU A 79 -9.36 -13.31 18.12
CA LEU A 79 -9.63 -13.70 19.50
C LEU A 79 -11.13 -13.72 19.78
N LYS A 80 -11.64 -14.83 20.32
CA LYS A 80 -13.05 -14.96 20.71
C LYS A 80 -13.40 -14.27 22.04
N ASN A 81 -12.42 -13.99 22.88
CA ASN A 81 -12.57 -13.31 24.18
C ASN A 81 -11.23 -12.74 24.64
N LEU A 82 -11.24 -11.85 25.64
CA LEU A 82 -10.06 -11.23 26.25
C LEU A 82 -9.89 -11.64 27.72
N ARG A 83 -9.98 -12.94 28.02
CA ARG A 83 -9.60 -13.47 29.35
C ARG A 83 -8.09 -13.67 29.41
N PRO A 84 -7.41 -13.46 30.54
CA PRO A 84 -5.95 -13.52 30.64
C PRO A 84 -5.41 -14.97 30.72
N ASP A 85 -5.96 -15.85 29.88
CA ASP A 85 -5.67 -17.31 29.90
C ASP A 85 -4.54 -17.70 28.90
N SER A 86 -4.00 -16.75 28.14
CA SER A 86 -2.82 -16.91 27.29
C SER A 86 -1.92 -15.67 27.35
N TYR A 87 -0.63 -15.82 26.96
CA TYR A 87 0.29 -14.68 26.93
C TYR A 87 -0.18 -13.59 25.96
N VAL A 88 -0.70 -13.97 24.80
CA VAL A 88 -1.26 -13.05 23.80
C VAL A 88 -2.33 -12.14 24.40
N LYS A 89 -3.28 -12.76 25.13
CA LYS A 89 -4.38 -12.00 25.77
C LYS A 89 -3.88 -11.14 26.93
N ARG A 90 -2.88 -11.62 27.71
CA ARG A 90 -2.26 -10.82 28.78
C ARG A 90 -1.54 -9.61 28.21
N CYS A 91 -0.79 -9.77 27.10
CA CYS A 91 -0.15 -8.67 26.37
C CYS A 91 -1.18 -7.63 25.91
N LEU A 92 -2.26 -8.07 25.23
CA LEU A 92 -3.31 -7.17 24.76
C LEU A 92 -4.01 -6.43 25.90
N ILE A 93 -4.41 -7.17 26.96
CA ILE A 93 -5.06 -6.54 28.13
C ILE A 93 -4.15 -5.48 28.75
N LYS A 94 -2.84 -5.76 28.84
CA LYS A 94 -1.88 -4.79 29.38
C LYS A 94 -1.71 -3.60 28.47
N ALA A 95 -1.55 -3.81 27.16
CA ALA A 95 -1.45 -2.74 26.18
C ALA A 95 -2.66 -1.81 26.22
N ILE A 96 -3.88 -2.38 26.22
CA ILE A 96 -5.14 -1.62 26.30
C ILE A 96 -5.20 -0.79 27.58
N ARG A 97 -4.85 -1.36 28.72
CA ARG A 97 -4.89 -0.67 30.03
C ARG A 97 -3.91 0.50 30.13
N HIS A 98 -2.82 0.45 29.35
CA HIS A 98 -1.78 1.50 29.34
C HIS A 98 -1.81 2.37 28.10
N ASN A 99 -2.85 2.26 27.26
CA ASN A 99 -3.01 2.99 26.00
C ASN A 99 -1.81 2.79 25.05
N LEU A 100 -1.11 1.65 25.13
CA LEU A 100 -0.03 1.30 24.24
C LEU A 100 -0.61 0.82 22.91
N ASN A 101 -0.24 1.49 21.83
CA ASN A 101 -0.60 1.10 20.48
C ASN A 101 0.37 0.01 19.99
N ILE A 102 -0.12 -0.99 19.26
CA ILE A 102 0.68 -2.10 18.73
C ILE A 102 0.43 -2.21 17.24
N TYR A 103 1.49 -2.09 16.45
CA TYR A 103 1.50 -2.29 15.02
C TYR A 103 2.49 -3.39 14.63
N SER A 104 2.14 -4.23 13.67
CA SER A 104 3.04 -5.26 13.15
C SER A 104 3.22 -5.11 11.64
N ALA A 105 4.48 -5.06 11.20
CA ALA A 105 4.89 -5.09 9.80
C ALA A 105 5.53 -6.46 9.52
N HIS A 106 4.75 -7.39 8.98
CA HIS A 106 5.13 -8.79 8.87
C HIS A 106 5.36 -9.19 7.40
N THR A 107 4.56 -10.11 6.85
CA THR A 107 4.77 -10.60 5.49
C THR A 107 4.62 -9.51 4.42
N ASN A 108 3.86 -8.46 4.68
CA ASN A 108 3.84 -7.27 3.82
C ASN A 108 5.21 -6.58 3.72
N LEU A 109 5.97 -6.52 4.84
CA LEU A 109 7.33 -5.98 4.87
C LEU A 109 8.34 -6.92 4.19
N ASP A 110 8.12 -8.24 4.29
CA ASP A 110 8.94 -9.24 3.58
C ASP A 110 8.72 -9.21 2.07
N ALA A 111 7.52 -8.84 1.64
CA ALA A 111 7.11 -8.84 0.24
C ALA A 111 7.64 -7.65 -0.58
N VAL A 112 8.29 -6.66 0.03
CA VAL A 112 8.83 -5.50 -0.69
C VAL A 112 10.34 -5.59 -0.89
N LEU A 113 10.83 -5.15 -2.05
CA LEU A 113 12.24 -5.24 -2.45
C LEU A 113 13.22 -4.67 -1.42
N HIS A 114 12.86 -3.57 -0.75
CA HIS A 114 13.70 -2.90 0.25
C HIS A 114 13.31 -3.24 1.70
N GLY A 115 12.47 -4.26 1.89
CA GLY A 115 12.05 -4.78 3.18
C GLY A 115 13.13 -5.63 3.88
N VAL A 116 12.73 -6.63 4.65
CA VAL A 116 13.65 -7.46 5.45
C VAL A 116 14.71 -8.13 4.59
N SER A 117 14.32 -8.85 3.53
CA SER A 117 15.24 -9.52 2.62
C SER A 117 16.18 -8.51 1.92
N GLY A 118 15.68 -7.30 1.59
CA GLY A 118 16.48 -6.22 1.03
C GLY A 118 17.56 -5.74 1.98
N ARG A 119 17.23 -5.57 3.26
CA ARG A 119 18.20 -5.18 4.29
C ARG A 119 19.23 -6.26 4.58
N MET A 120 18.84 -7.52 4.52
CA MET A 120 19.80 -8.64 4.59
C MET A 120 20.77 -8.59 3.40
N ALA A 121 20.24 -8.39 2.19
CA ALA A 121 21.05 -8.24 0.98
C ALA A 121 22.00 -7.04 1.05
N ASP A 122 21.60 -5.91 1.65
CA ASP A 122 22.47 -4.76 1.91
C ASP A 122 23.65 -5.16 2.79
N LYS A 123 23.40 -5.86 3.89
CA LYS A 123 24.45 -6.31 4.83
C LYS A 123 25.40 -7.33 4.21
N LEU A 124 24.93 -8.14 3.28
CA LEU A 124 25.75 -9.12 2.53
C LEU A 124 26.47 -8.49 1.33
N GLY A 125 26.21 -7.21 1.02
CA GLY A 125 26.80 -6.53 -0.12
C GLY A 125 26.36 -7.08 -1.49
N LEU A 126 25.16 -7.69 -1.57
CA LEU A 126 24.64 -8.24 -2.83
C LEU A 126 24.40 -7.14 -3.86
N GLN A 127 24.84 -7.38 -5.09
CA GLN A 127 24.64 -6.54 -6.27
C GLN A 127 23.65 -7.21 -7.23
N ASN A 128 23.17 -6.46 -8.25
CA ASN A 128 22.26 -6.96 -9.28
C ASN A 128 21.04 -7.71 -8.73
N ARG A 129 20.45 -7.15 -7.69
CA ARG A 129 19.39 -7.78 -6.91
C ARG A 129 18.08 -7.90 -7.67
N LYS A 130 17.41 -9.01 -7.47
CA LYS A 130 16.05 -9.28 -7.96
C LYS A 130 15.26 -10.00 -6.87
N ILE A 131 13.95 -9.84 -6.88
CA ILE A 131 13.06 -10.69 -6.07
C ILE A 131 13.24 -12.14 -6.53
N LEU A 132 13.47 -13.05 -5.58
CA LEU A 132 13.69 -14.48 -5.87
C LEU A 132 12.38 -15.13 -6.35
N GLN A 133 11.28 -14.84 -5.69
CA GLN A 133 9.94 -15.31 -6.03
C GLN A 133 9.04 -14.11 -6.27
N PRO A 134 9.00 -13.54 -7.48
CA PRO A 134 8.11 -12.43 -7.79
C PRO A 134 6.65 -12.81 -7.54
N GLY A 135 5.91 -11.89 -6.92
CA GLY A 135 4.51 -12.09 -6.56
C GLY A 135 3.67 -10.84 -6.79
N GLY A 136 2.36 -11.03 -6.72
CA GLY A 136 1.39 -9.97 -7.00
C GLY A 136 1.07 -9.86 -8.49
N LYS A 137 -0.17 -9.49 -8.76
CA LYS A 137 -0.70 -9.32 -10.12
C LYS A 137 -0.47 -7.90 -10.61
N LEU A 138 -0.35 -7.78 -11.92
CA LEU A 138 -0.42 -6.52 -12.63
C LEU A 138 -1.74 -6.42 -13.40
N PHE A 139 -2.28 -5.24 -13.46
CA PHE A 139 -3.49 -4.94 -14.22
C PHE A 139 -3.23 -3.78 -15.18
N SER A 140 -3.88 -3.80 -16.33
CA SER A 140 -4.06 -2.62 -17.17
C SER A 140 -5.37 -1.96 -16.78
N LEU A 141 -5.30 -0.77 -16.19
CA LEU A 141 -6.44 0.11 -15.97
C LEU A 141 -6.62 0.98 -17.19
N CYS A 142 -7.77 0.84 -17.85
CA CYS A 142 -8.15 1.62 -19.03
C CYS A 142 -9.33 2.52 -18.70
N PHE A 143 -9.28 3.77 -19.15
CA PHE A 143 -10.36 4.74 -18.98
C PHE A 143 -10.39 5.75 -20.15
N TYR A 144 -11.52 6.44 -20.30
CA TYR A 144 -11.80 7.33 -21.41
C TYR A 144 -12.16 8.71 -20.86
N THR A 145 -11.46 9.74 -21.30
CA THR A 145 -11.60 11.09 -20.74
C THR A 145 -11.70 12.13 -21.88
N PRO A 146 -12.57 13.14 -21.79
CA PRO A 146 -12.57 14.25 -22.74
C PRO A 146 -11.17 14.83 -22.88
N VAL A 147 -10.78 15.21 -24.12
CA VAL A 147 -9.43 15.72 -24.42
C VAL A 147 -9.03 16.83 -23.45
N SER A 148 -9.95 17.72 -23.08
CA SER A 148 -9.70 18.87 -22.20
C SER A 148 -9.34 18.49 -20.76
N LYS A 149 -9.65 17.26 -20.30
CA LYS A 149 -9.42 16.77 -18.94
C LYS A 149 -8.46 15.58 -18.88
N ALA A 150 -8.05 15.04 -20.03
CA ALA A 150 -7.27 13.82 -20.09
C ALA A 150 -5.95 13.89 -19.30
N GLU A 151 -5.22 14.99 -19.39
CA GLU A 151 -3.95 15.17 -18.65
C GLU A 151 -4.16 15.24 -17.14
N GLU A 152 -5.16 15.98 -16.68
CA GLU A 152 -5.48 16.13 -15.26
C GLU A 152 -5.83 14.76 -14.64
N VAL A 153 -6.73 14.02 -15.28
CA VAL A 153 -7.17 12.70 -14.80
C VAL A 153 -6.01 11.69 -14.83
N ARG A 154 -5.24 11.67 -15.94
CA ARG A 154 -4.09 10.80 -16.09
C ARG A 154 -3.04 11.03 -14.99
N GLN A 155 -2.69 12.28 -14.72
CA GLN A 155 -1.72 12.62 -13.68
C GLN A 155 -2.21 12.26 -12.28
N ALA A 156 -3.49 12.44 -11.99
CA ALA A 156 -4.06 12.03 -10.71
C ALA A 156 -3.95 10.52 -10.49
N VAL A 157 -4.27 9.71 -11.51
CA VAL A 157 -4.17 8.24 -11.42
C VAL A 157 -2.71 7.78 -11.33
N LEU A 158 -1.80 8.39 -12.11
CA LEU A 158 -0.35 8.10 -12.02
C LEU A 158 0.22 8.48 -10.64
N GLY A 159 -0.28 9.56 -10.04
CA GLY A 159 0.12 10.03 -8.70
C GLY A 159 -0.17 9.03 -7.56
N VAL A 160 -1.06 8.05 -7.79
CA VAL A 160 -1.29 6.93 -6.86
C VAL A 160 -0.10 5.95 -6.81
N GLY A 161 0.74 5.94 -7.87
CA GLY A 161 1.90 5.05 -7.99
C GLY A 161 1.79 4.01 -9.12
N GLY A 162 0.75 4.06 -9.95
CA GLY A 162 0.68 3.28 -11.19
C GLY A 162 1.68 3.75 -12.24
N GLY A 163 1.80 3.00 -13.33
CA GLY A 163 2.64 3.35 -14.47
C GLY A 163 4.15 3.23 -14.21
N HIS A 164 4.59 2.32 -13.35
CA HIS A 164 6.00 1.99 -13.16
C HIS A 164 6.37 0.74 -13.99
N ILE A 165 7.42 0.85 -14.82
CA ILE A 165 7.98 -0.25 -15.61
C ILE A 165 9.50 -0.21 -15.47
N GLY A 166 10.07 -1.06 -14.65
CA GLY A 166 11.50 -1.03 -14.33
C GLY A 166 11.89 0.32 -13.73
N ASN A 167 12.84 1.00 -14.34
CA ASN A 167 13.31 2.32 -13.90
C ASN A 167 12.52 3.50 -14.52
N TYR A 168 11.40 3.23 -15.18
CA TYR A 168 10.56 4.27 -15.77
C TYR A 168 9.29 4.45 -14.94
N SER A 169 8.95 5.69 -14.68
CA SER A 169 7.71 6.10 -14.01
C SER A 169 6.79 6.84 -14.97
N HIS A 170 5.54 7.02 -14.59
CA HIS A 170 4.53 7.75 -15.38
C HIS A 170 4.28 7.13 -16.77
N CYS A 171 4.51 5.83 -16.91
CA CYS A 171 4.24 5.11 -18.16
C CYS A 171 2.74 4.99 -18.37
N SER A 172 2.26 5.46 -19.50
CA SER A 172 0.89 5.29 -19.96
C SER A 172 0.86 5.22 -21.48
N PHE A 173 -0.14 4.54 -22.02
CA PHE A 173 -0.46 4.63 -23.45
C PHE A 173 -1.72 5.44 -23.63
N ASN A 174 -1.70 6.38 -24.58
CA ASN A 174 -2.81 7.29 -24.80
C ASN A 174 -3.19 7.27 -26.28
N GLN A 175 -4.48 7.10 -26.55
CA GLN A 175 -5.02 7.04 -27.91
C GLN A 175 -6.23 7.97 -28.03
N LYS A 176 -6.22 8.84 -29.03
CA LYS A 176 -7.37 9.71 -29.38
C LYS A 176 -8.45 8.87 -30.07
N GLY A 177 -9.70 9.09 -29.67
CA GLY A 177 -10.87 8.44 -30.24
C GLY A 177 -12.12 9.29 -30.11
N GLU A 178 -13.26 8.74 -30.49
CA GLU A 178 -14.57 9.34 -30.34
C GLU A 178 -15.44 8.45 -29.43
N GLY A 179 -15.92 9.00 -28.33
CA GLY A 179 -16.94 8.41 -27.49
C GLY A 179 -18.34 8.87 -27.92
N THR A 180 -19.34 8.00 -27.74
CA THR A 180 -20.73 8.35 -28.02
C THR A 180 -21.63 7.93 -26.85
N PHE A 181 -22.57 8.80 -26.49
CA PHE A 181 -23.59 8.48 -25.49
C PHE A 181 -24.88 9.25 -25.75
N HIS A 182 -25.97 8.75 -25.19
CA HIS A 182 -27.26 9.42 -25.17
C HIS A 182 -27.66 9.65 -23.73
N ALA A 183 -27.72 10.90 -23.30
CA ALA A 183 -28.08 11.24 -21.94
C ALA A 183 -29.59 11.11 -21.74
N GLU A 184 -30.01 10.25 -20.80
CA GLU A 184 -31.40 10.00 -20.45
C GLU A 184 -31.92 11.01 -19.40
N ALA A 185 -33.25 11.08 -19.23
CA ALA A 185 -33.86 11.93 -18.21
C ALA A 185 -33.39 11.54 -16.80
N GLY A 186 -32.90 12.52 -16.04
CA GLY A 186 -32.35 12.32 -14.68
C GLY A 186 -30.83 12.25 -14.62
N SER A 187 -30.14 12.22 -15.79
CA SER A 187 -28.67 12.34 -15.82
C SER A 187 -28.22 13.82 -15.75
N HIS A 188 -26.96 14.03 -15.36
CA HIS A 188 -26.31 15.34 -15.33
C HIS A 188 -25.04 15.32 -16.17
N PRO A 189 -25.15 15.29 -17.52
CA PRO A 189 -24.00 15.10 -18.38
C PRO A 189 -23.04 16.30 -18.28
N TYR A 190 -21.73 16.03 -18.17
CA TYR A 190 -20.68 17.04 -18.20
C TYR A 190 -20.63 17.78 -19.56
N VAL A 191 -20.89 17.07 -20.66
CA VAL A 191 -21.01 17.58 -22.03
C VAL A 191 -22.25 16.99 -22.68
N GLY A 192 -22.76 17.63 -23.73
CA GLY A 192 -23.96 17.16 -24.44
C GLY A 192 -25.28 17.66 -23.81
N VAL A 193 -26.40 17.23 -24.39
CA VAL A 193 -27.77 17.62 -24.01
C VAL A 193 -28.63 16.38 -23.81
N ILE A 194 -29.44 16.34 -22.76
CA ILE A 194 -30.40 15.26 -22.48
C ILE A 194 -31.33 15.03 -23.68
N GLY A 195 -31.55 13.78 -24.02
CA GLY A 195 -32.42 13.35 -25.10
C GLY A 195 -31.79 13.41 -26.49
N THR A 196 -30.49 13.68 -26.62
CA THR A 196 -29.78 13.69 -27.88
C THR A 196 -28.53 12.82 -27.87
N LEU A 197 -28.21 12.20 -29.01
CA LEU A 197 -26.94 11.49 -29.18
C LEU A 197 -25.79 12.51 -29.23
N HIS A 198 -24.89 12.41 -28.27
CA HIS A 198 -23.67 13.23 -28.23
C HIS A 198 -22.46 12.43 -28.73
N ARG A 199 -21.51 13.14 -29.36
CA ARG A 199 -20.20 12.63 -29.80
C ARG A 199 -19.14 13.51 -29.17
N GLU A 200 -18.21 12.90 -28.44
CA GLU A 200 -17.12 13.61 -27.78
C GLU A 200 -15.76 13.08 -28.21
N GLU A 201 -14.83 13.99 -28.44
CA GLU A 201 -13.42 13.60 -28.63
C GLU A 201 -12.81 13.21 -27.28
N GLU A 202 -12.36 11.98 -27.17
CA GLU A 202 -11.82 11.41 -25.93
C GLU A 202 -10.41 10.85 -26.12
N ILE A 203 -9.68 10.81 -25.03
CA ILE A 203 -8.43 10.07 -24.90
C ILE A 203 -8.72 8.78 -24.14
N LYS A 204 -8.48 7.63 -24.78
CA LYS A 204 -8.33 6.36 -24.12
C LYS A 204 -6.95 6.34 -23.46
N THR A 205 -6.90 6.16 -22.14
CA THR A 205 -5.64 6.03 -21.37
C THR A 205 -5.54 4.64 -20.79
N GLU A 206 -4.38 4.01 -20.95
CA GLU A 206 -4.04 2.71 -20.36
C GLU A 206 -2.82 2.86 -19.46
N ILE A 207 -2.93 2.39 -18.20
CA ILE A 207 -1.89 2.46 -17.18
C ILE A 207 -1.73 1.08 -16.53
N THR A 208 -0.50 0.58 -16.46
CA THR A 208 -0.22 -0.64 -15.68
C THR A 208 -0.23 -0.31 -14.19
N VAL A 209 -1.05 -1.04 -13.43
CA VAL A 209 -1.24 -0.85 -11.99
C VAL A 209 -1.04 -2.17 -11.26
N PRO A 210 -0.19 -2.21 -10.21
CA PRO A 210 -0.11 -3.36 -9.34
C PRO A 210 -1.42 -3.59 -8.56
N GLU A 211 -1.72 -4.84 -8.24
CA GLU A 211 -2.94 -5.24 -7.51
C GLU A 211 -3.18 -4.41 -6.24
N TYR A 212 -2.13 -4.17 -5.46
CA TYR A 212 -2.21 -3.43 -4.20
C TYR A 212 -2.54 -1.93 -4.35
N LEU A 213 -2.42 -1.36 -5.56
CA LEU A 213 -2.81 0.02 -5.86
C LEU A 213 -4.13 0.12 -6.63
N LEU A 214 -4.70 -1.00 -7.08
CA LEU A 214 -5.82 -1.00 -8.02
C LEU A 214 -7.05 -0.27 -7.47
N SER A 215 -7.49 -0.63 -6.27
CA SER A 215 -8.66 0.01 -5.64
C SER A 215 -8.47 1.52 -5.47
N LYS A 216 -7.30 1.93 -4.96
CA LYS A 216 -6.97 3.35 -4.78
C LYS A 216 -6.89 4.12 -6.11
N SER A 217 -6.40 3.46 -7.17
CA SER A 217 -6.35 4.05 -8.52
C SER A 217 -7.75 4.26 -9.08
N ILE A 218 -8.65 3.29 -8.91
CA ILE A 218 -10.06 3.40 -9.33
C ILE A 218 -10.79 4.48 -8.52
N GLU A 219 -10.64 4.50 -7.21
CA GLU A 219 -11.23 5.56 -6.36
C GLU A 219 -10.76 6.95 -6.78
N THR A 220 -9.46 7.09 -7.08
CA THR A 220 -8.89 8.36 -7.55
C THR A 220 -9.47 8.73 -8.91
N LEU A 221 -9.52 7.77 -9.85
CA LEU A 221 -10.12 7.97 -11.17
C LEU A 221 -11.56 8.50 -11.04
N LEU A 222 -12.41 7.81 -10.28
CA LEU A 222 -13.82 8.17 -10.10
C LEU A 222 -13.99 9.55 -9.43
N LYS A 223 -13.09 9.93 -8.55
CA LYS A 223 -13.12 11.21 -7.84
C LYS A 223 -12.77 12.41 -8.74
N VAL A 224 -11.82 12.21 -9.68
CA VAL A 224 -11.30 13.33 -10.50
C VAL A 224 -11.91 13.36 -11.90
N HIS A 225 -12.60 12.30 -12.31
CA HIS A 225 -13.19 12.23 -13.63
C HIS A 225 -14.34 13.24 -13.78
N PRO A 226 -14.44 13.97 -14.90
CA PRO A 226 -15.48 14.98 -15.09
C PRO A 226 -16.90 14.38 -15.29
N TYR A 227 -16.98 13.12 -15.77
CA TYR A 227 -18.27 12.44 -15.95
C TYR A 227 -18.80 11.91 -14.63
N GLU A 228 -20.12 11.96 -14.43
CA GLU A 228 -20.75 11.36 -13.26
C GLU A 228 -20.64 9.82 -13.27
N GLU A 229 -20.64 9.21 -14.45
CA GLU A 229 -20.46 7.76 -14.66
C GLU A 229 -19.39 7.52 -15.74
N PRO A 230 -18.11 7.55 -15.38
CA PRO A 230 -17.04 7.32 -16.35
C PRO A 230 -16.96 5.84 -16.75
N VAL A 231 -16.66 5.59 -18.04
CA VAL A 231 -16.37 4.24 -18.52
C VAL A 231 -14.91 3.90 -18.23
N TRP A 232 -14.69 2.77 -17.58
CA TRP A 232 -13.37 2.21 -17.33
C TRP A 232 -13.44 0.68 -17.30
N ASN A 233 -12.31 0.04 -17.52
CA ASN A 233 -12.17 -1.40 -17.40
C ASN A 233 -10.79 -1.80 -16.92
N ILE A 234 -10.66 -3.00 -16.36
CA ILE A 234 -9.42 -3.62 -15.93
C ILE A 234 -9.19 -4.90 -16.72
N VAL A 235 -7.93 -5.09 -17.14
CA VAL A 235 -7.47 -6.33 -17.76
C VAL A 235 -6.36 -6.91 -16.88
N ASN A 236 -6.51 -8.17 -16.47
CA ASN A 236 -5.44 -8.89 -15.78
C ASN A 236 -4.30 -9.15 -16.77
N LEU A 237 -3.07 -8.85 -16.34
CA LEU A 237 -1.88 -9.11 -17.13
C LEU A 237 -1.19 -10.38 -16.62
N ASP A 238 -0.69 -11.20 -17.53
CA ASP A 238 0.11 -12.38 -17.19
C ASP A 238 1.53 -12.03 -16.73
N ASN A 239 1.90 -10.75 -16.83
CA ASN A 239 3.17 -10.23 -16.33
C ASN A 239 3.21 -10.29 -14.80
N THR A 240 4.31 -10.77 -14.24
CA THR A 240 4.56 -10.71 -12.80
C THR A 240 5.05 -9.33 -12.38
N ASN A 241 4.71 -8.91 -11.17
CA ASN A 241 5.27 -7.69 -10.58
C ASN A 241 6.73 -7.96 -10.13
N PRO A 242 7.75 -7.32 -10.74
CA PRO A 242 9.15 -7.63 -10.42
C PRO A 242 9.65 -6.98 -9.13
N VAL A 243 8.87 -6.08 -8.51
CA VAL A 243 9.28 -5.30 -7.33
C VAL A 243 8.62 -5.77 -6.03
N THR A 244 7.72 -6.75 -6.11
CA THR A 244 7.08 -7.38 -4.96
C THR A 244 7.24 -8.89 -5.02
N GLY A 245 7.27 -9.55 -3.86
CA GLY A 245 7.44 -10.99 -3.71
C GLY A 245 8.44 -11.34 -2.61
N PHE A 246 8.80 -12.60 -2.51
CA PHE A 246 9.58 -13.10 -1.38
C PHE A 246 11.01 -13.46 -1.75
N GLY A 247 11.92 -13.20 -0.81
CA GLY A 247 13.35 -13.47 -0.95
C GLY A 247 14.04 -12.58 -1.97
N ILE A 248 15.36 -12.54 -1.91
CA ILE A 248 16.19 -11.80 -2.87
C ILE A 248 17.33 -12.70 -3.34
N ILE A 249 17.57 -12.67 -4.64
CA ILE A 249 18.77 -13.20 -5.27
C ILE A 249 19.63 -12.04 -5.78
N GLY A 250 20.94 -12.18 -5.65
CA GLY A 250 21.91 -11.20 -6.13
C GLY A 250 23.30 -11.81 -6.27
N GLU A 251 24.25 -11.01 -6.66
CA GLU A 251 25.65 -11.41 -6.89
C GLU A 251 26.55 -10.79 -5.82
N LEU A 252 27.54 -11.52 -5.34
CA LEU A 252 28.63 -10.97 -4.54
C LEU A 252 29.62 -10.28 -5.46
N ALA A 253 30.24 -9.19 -4.99
CA ALA A 253 31.27 -8.48 -5.73
C ALA A 253 32.49 -9.37 -6.01
N GLU A 254 32.80 -10.28 -5.07
CA GLU A 254 33.86 -11.29 -5.18
C GLU A 254 33.30 -12.65 -4.75
N PRO A 255 33.82 -13.76 -5.34
CA PRO A 255 33.43 -15.08 -4.89
C PRO A 255 33.72 -15.26 -3.39
N ALA A 256 32.71 -15.75 -2.63
CA ALA A 256 32.92 -16.15 -1.26
C ALA A 256 33.31 -17.64 -1.23
N ASP A 257 34.24 -18.02 -0.35
CA ASP A 257 34.48 -19.42 -0.06
C ASP A 257 33.19 -20.04 0.52
N SER A 258 32.90 -21.28 0.10
CA SER A 258 31.76 -21.99 0.65
C SER A 258 31.82 -22.00 2.16
N LEU A 259 30.73 -21.57 2.81
CA LEU A 259 30.60 -21.72 4.26
C LEU A 259 30.75 -23.20 4.62
N THR A 260 31.87 -23.56 5.19
CA THR A 260 32.09 -24.87 5.83
C THR A 260 31.52 -24.89 7.23
#